data_cb7e107856c6391e8e356dee5de7479a
#
_entry.id   cb7e107856c6391e8e356dee5de7479a
#
_cell.length_a   1.000
_cell.length_b   1.000
_cell.length_c   1.000
_cell.angle_alpha   90.00
_cell.angle_beta   90.00
_cell.angle_gamma   90.00
#
_symmetry.space_group_name_H-M   'P 1'
#
loop_
_entity.id
_entity.type
_entity.pdbx_description
1 polymer ?
#
loop_
_entity_poly.entity_id
_entity_poly.type
_entity_poly.pdbx_seq_one_letter_code
_entity_poly.pdbx_strand_id
1 'polypeptide(L)'
;MRSTTRSIAACWLAGVSLAGAAGPEDARAPLPPASVACLRCHPSAAGVLSGPMATRAAEKGFARRAFGAEGDRFFAQSCTGCHVAGCDDCHGARPHAGRRPGNDACTRCHRGYFVGWDYLGRAPREDHARYQRGAVADGEPFLKMLPDLHAERGMTCADCHTMRSLQEGRRAAKTCAECHPAVSRDVPEHAFAAHLEKMTCEACHAAWAPQEYGTFLVNAESAEQQEAFSPLRAWGPWRKSAYLRQQDAPPLGLDEKGQVAPIRPQFVLFATDPSRRWENRLLVAEWKAFSPHTIRRGTVTCSECHDSPRRFLLEPEAERLYELEKDGLPLRSFWSRDQQTVTNGSFLPEDRHEAMNRKTPEYVRQHLRQWQRLLDRAAPRSGR
;
A
#
# COMPACT_ATOMS: atom_id res chain seq x y z
N MET A 1 -24.13 -26.03 65.66
CA MET A 1 -23.39 -24.83 66.10
C MET A 1 -22.10 -24.73 65.35
N ARG A 2 -21.96 -23.85 64.40
CA ARG A 2 -20.83 -23.03 64.02
C ARG A 2 -21.15 -22.35 62.70
N SER A 3 -21.31 -21.06 62.79
CA SER A 3 -21.50 -20.07 61.75
C SER A 3 -20.25 -19.99 60.88
N THR A 4 -20.42 -20.00 59.53
CA THR A 4 -19.37 -19.60 58.57
C THR A 4 -19.87 -18.43 57.77
N THR A 5 -19.34 -17.28 58.12
CA THR A 5 -19.44 -16.00 57.44
C THR A 5 -18.86 -16.08 56.00
N ARG A 6 -19.69 -15.76 55.01
CA ARG A 6 -19.25 -15.54 53.60
C ARG A 6 -18.71 -14.11 53.48
N SER A 7 -17.40 -14.04 53.20
CA SER A 7 -16.77 -12.78 52.77
C SER A 7 -17.02 -12.57 51.27
N ILE A 8 -17.70 -11.46 50.93
CA ILE A 8 -17.90 -10.99 49.58
C ILE A 8 -16.66 -10.15 49.23
N ALA A 9 -15.81 -10.66 48.34
CA ALA A 9 -14.71 -9.90 47.79
C ALA A 9 -15.26 -9.01 46.63
N ALA A 10 -15.29 -7.70 46.86
CA ALA A 10 -15.59 -6.72 45.84
C ALA A 10 -14.40 -6.60 44.88
N CYS A 11 -14.59 -7.03 43.62
CA CYS A 11 -13.66 -6.74 42.53
C CYS A 11 -13.80 -5.26 42.14
N TRP A 12 -12.79 -4.47 42.48
CA TRP A 12 -12.59 -3.14 41.93
C TRP A 12 -12.03 -3.29 40.51
N LEU A 13 -12.84 -2.98 39.51
CA LEU A 13 -12.40 -2.76 38.15
C LEU A 13 -11.68 -1.41 38.11
N ALA A 14 -10.37 -1.45 38.18
CA ALA A 14 -9.55 -0.29 37.84
C ALA A 14 -9.59 -0.10 36.33
N GLY A 15 -10.40 0.88 35.89
CA GLY A 15 -10.38 1.39 34.54
C GLY A 15 -9.03 2.06 34.25
N VAL A 16 -8.17 1.38 33.51
CA VAL A 16 -6.97 1.99 32.94
C VAL A 16 -7.41 2.82 31.76
N SER A 17 -7.65 4.11 31.99
CA SER A 17 -7.66 5.13 30.94
C SER A 17 -6.26 5.21 30.34
N LEU A 18 -6.08 4.64 29.16
CA LEU A 18 -4.96 4.94 28.28
C LEU A 18 -5.17 6.35 27.71
N ALA A 19 -4.97 7.36 28.55
CA ALA A 19 -4.67 8.70 28.08
C ALA A 19 -3.26 8.63 27.48
N GLY A 20 -3.18 8.46 26.17
CA GLY A 20 -1.93 8.64 25.44
C GLY A 20 -1.41 10.05 25.74
N ALA A 21 -0.29 10.14 26.47
CA ALA A 21 0.42 11.39 26.63
C ALA A 21 0.80 11.88 25.23
N ALA A 22 0.14 12.93 24.74
CA ALA A 22 0.61 13.70 23.61
C ALA A 22 2.00 14.21 24.01
N GLY A 23 3.02 13.71 23.31
CA GLY A 23 4.35 14.27 23.40
C GLY A 23 4.32 15.75 22.99
N PRO A 24 5.37 16.53 23.27
CA PRO A 24 5.41 17.96 22.95
C PRO A 24 5.00 18.13 21.49
N GLU A 25 3.96 18.92 21.26
CA GLU A 25 3.46 19.26 19.92
C GLU A 25 4.66 19.78 19.13
N ASP A 26 5.00 19.09 18.05
CA ASP A 26 5.97 19.59 17.09
C ASP A 26 5.45 20.95 16.63
N ALA A 27 6.07 22.03 17.09
CA ALA A 27 5.74 23.38 16.69
C ALA A 27 5.86 23.46 15.18
N ARG A 28 4.72 23.44 14.50
CA ARG A 28 4.68 23.56 13.03
C ARG A 28 5.21 24.91 12.66
N ALA A 29 6.01 24.96 11.61
CA ALA A 29 6.35 26.22 10.99
C ALA A 29 5.05 27.00 10.68
N PRO A 30 5.03 28.31 10.88
CA PRO A 30 3.86 29.11 10.56
C PRO A 30 3.46 28.92 9.10
N LEU A 31 2.14 28.89 8.86
CA LEU A 31 1.63 28.73 7.50
C LEU A 31 2.16 29.86 6.59
N PRO A 32 2.48 29.55 5.33
CA PRO A 32 2.84 30.55 4.35
C PRO A 32 1.76 31.65 4.27
N PRO A 33 2.11 32.93 4.17
CA PRO A 33 1.15 34.04 4.11
C PRO A 33 0.09 33.86 3.02
N ALA A 34 0.48 33.29 1.87
CA ALA A 34 -0.45 32.95 0.78
C ALA A 34 -1.53 31.97 1.22
N SER A 35 -1.16 30.94 1.99
CA SER A 35 -2.11 29.93 2.50
C SER A 35 -3.06 30.54 3.53
N VAL A 36 -2.58 31.44 4.39
CA VAL A 36 -3.43 32.17 5.33
C VAL A 36 -4.47 33.01 4.57
N ALA A 37 -4.07 33.67 3.49
CA ALA A 37 -4.98 34.44 2.64
C ALA A 37 -6.05 33.54 1.99
N CYS A 38 -5.68 32.35 1.49
CA CYS A 38 -6.61 31.38 0.92
C CYS A 38 -7.68 30.91 1.92
N LEU A 39 -7.28 30.65 3.17
CA LEU A 39 -8.17 30.14 4.21
C LEU A 39 -9.25 31.15 4.63
N ARG A 40 -9.10 32.45 4.34
CA ARG A 40 -10.15 33.45 4.59
C ARG A 40 -11.39 33.17 3.74
N CYS A 41 -11.22 32.67 2.52
CA CYS A 41 -12.33 32.34 1.61
C CYS A 41 -12.61 30.82 1.55
N HIS A 42 -11.65 29.98 1.88
CA HIS A 42 -11.75 28.52 1.86
C HIS A 42 -11.49 27.88 3.24
N PRO A 43 -12.26 28.23 4.27
CA PRO A 43 -11.98 27.74 5.63
C PRO A 43 -12.07 26.23 5.76
N SER A 44 -12.91 25.58 4.96
CA SER A 44 -13.03 24.10 4.94
C SER A 44 -11.76 23.39 4.45
N ALA A 45 -10.85 24.08 3.77
CA ALA A 45 -9.59 23.52 3.31
C ALA A 45 -8.53 23.40 4.42
N ALA A 46 -8.75 24.02 5.59
CA ALA A 46 -7.81 24.00 6.72
C ALA A 46 -7.44 22.57 7.14
N GLY A 47 -8.37 21.63 7.05
CA GLY A 47 -8.16 20.22 7.38
C GLY A 47 -7.06 19.54 6.55
N VAL A 48 -6.75 20.03 5.34
CA VAL A 48 -5.64 19.48 4.53
C VAL A 48 -4.30 19.77 5.20
N LEU A 49 -4.16 20.95 5.79
CA LEU A 49 -2.94 21.39 6.49
C LEU A 49 -2.75 20.72 7.86
N SER A 50 -3.75 20.01 8.36
CA SER A 50 -3.67 19.18 9.56
C SER A 50 -3.83 17.68 9.28
N GLY A 51 -4.09 17.33 8.03
CA GLY A 51 -4.33 15.97 7.58
C GLY A 51 -3.05 15.14 7.40
N PRO A 52 -3.20 13.91 6.92
CA PRO A 52 -2.09 12.95 6.79
C PRO A 52 -0.93 13.46 5.94
N MET A 53 -1.20 14.22 4.88
CA MET A 53 -0.16 14.73 3.98
C MET A 53 0.69 15.84 4.62
N ALA A 54 0.12 16.60 5.55
CA ALA A 54 0.85 17.63 6.26
C ALA A 54 1.57 17.07 7.50
N THR A 55 0.97 16.11 8.21
CA THR A 55 1.54 15.55 9.44
C THR A 55 2.56 14.46 9.21
N ARG A 56 2.37 13.65 8.17
CA ARG A 56 3.21 12.47 7.85
C ARG A 56 3.46 11.56 9.07
N ALA A 57 2.46 11.46 9.94
CA ALA A 57 2.57 10.71 11.19
C ALA A 57 2.91 9.24 11.00
N ALA A 58 2.43 8.63 9.90
CA ALA A 58 2.71 7.22 9.58
C ALA A 58 4.20 7.01 9.27
N GLU A 59 4.80 7.89 8.48
CA GLU A 59 6.22 7.83 8.10
C GLU A 59 7.14 8.15 9.28
N LYS A 60 6.72 9.09 10.14
CA LYS A 60 7.43 9.39 11.39
C LYS A 60 7.42 8.18 12.32
N GLY A 61 6.28 7.52 12.48
CA GLY A 61 6.14 6.28 13.23
C GLY A 61 7.02 5.16 12.68
N PHE A 62 7.06 5.01 11.35
CA PHE A 62 7.95 4.07 10.68
C PHE A 62 9.42 4.36 10.97
N ALA A 63 9.86 5.61 10.83
CA ALA A 63 11.25 5.98 11.08
C ALA A 63 11.68 5.67 12.53
N ARG A 64 10.80 5.89 13.50
CA ARG A 64 11.03 5.53 14.89
C ARG A 64 11.16 4.02 15.10
N ARG A 65 10.31 3.21 14.44
CA ARG A 65 10.43 1.74 14.52
C ARG A 65 11.73 1.23 13.88
N ALA A 66 12.14 1.83 12.76
CA ALA A 66 13.36 1.43 12.05
C ALA A 66 14.65 1.84 12.78
N PHE A 67 14.69 3.04 13.33
CA PHE A 67 15.92 3.65 13.86
C PHE A 67 15.90 3.94 15.36
N GLY A 68 14.83 3.58 16.06
CA GLY A 68 14.72 3.82 17.51
C GLY A 68 14.81 5.31 17.86
N ALA A 69 15.68 5.66 18.79
CA ALA A 69 15.87 7.05 19.26
C ALA A 69 16.32 8.02 18.15
N GLU A 70 16.95 7.53 17.09
CA GLU A 70 17.38 8.37 15.98
C GLU A 70 16.30 8.55 14.90
N GLY A 71 15.16 7.90 15.05
CA GLY A 71 14.09 7.91 14.07
C GLY A 71 13.56 9.29 13.72
N ASP A 72 13.46 10.19 14.70
CA ASP A 72 13.02 11.58 14.47
C ASP A 72 14.04 12.36 13.64
N ARG A 73 15.32 12.18 13.91
CA ARG A 73 16.40 12.78 13.12
C ARG A 73 16.42 12.23 11.71
N PHE A 74 16.30 10.90 11.55
CA PHE A 74 16.20 10.26 10.25
C PHE A 74 14.99 10.79 9.47
N PHE A 75 13.82 10.90 10.11
CA PHE A 75 12.61 11.45 9.50
C PHE A 75 12.84 12.89 9.03
N ALA A 76 13.38 13.75 9.89
CA ALA A 76 13.64 15.14 9.56
C ALA A 76 14.60 15.33 8.37
N GLN A 77 15.62 14.49 8.28
CA GLN A 77 16.62 14.56 7.20
C GLN A 77 16.17 13.91 5.89
N SER A 78 15.30 12.92 5.96
CA SER A 78 15.04 12.03 4.83
C SER A 78 13.61 12.09 4.29
N CYS A 79 12.63 12.52 5.10
CA CYS A 79 11.22 12.40 4.77
C CYS A 79 10.49 13.74 4.64
N THR A 80 11.12 14.85 4.98
CA THR A 80 10.44 16.17 5.05
C THR A 80 10.11 16.79 3.69
N GLY A 81 10.77 16.37 2.61
CA GLY A 81 10.58 16.96 1.27
C GLY A 81 9.20 16.73 0.63
N CYS A 82 8.34 15.90 1.23
CA CYS A 82 7.01 15.57 0.70
C CYS A 82 5.86 16.06 1.60
N HIS A 83 6.12 16.94 2.56
CA HIS A 83 5.07 17.53 3.38
C HIS A 83 4.30 18.60 2.62
N VAL A 84 2.97 18.59 2.74
CA VAL A 84 2.14 19.74 2.31
C VAL A 84 2.29 20.84 3.35
N ALA A 85 2.99 21.88 2.94
CA ALA A 85 3.23 23.06 3.76
C ALA A 85 2.21 24.19 3.49
N GLY A 86 1.67 24.25 2.26
CA GLY A 86 0.76 25.28 1.85
C GLY A 86 -0.17 24.89 0.70
N CYS A 87 -1.10 25.77 0.36
CA CYS A 87 -2.06 25.55 -0.71
C CYS A 87 -1.41 25.55 -2.10
N ASP A 88 -0.33 26.26 -2.25
CA ASP A 88 0.46 26.39 -3.48
C ASP A 88 1.20 25.10 -3.87
N ASP A 89 1.43 24.19 -2.92
CA ASP A 89 1.99 22.87 -3.21
C ASP A 89 1.16 22.08 -4.22
N CYS A 90 -0.16 22.27 -4.21
CA CYS A 90 -1.08 21.62 -5.14
C CYS A 90 -1.61 22.59 -6.22
N HIS A 91 -1.92 23.83 -5.86
CA HIS A 91 -2.59 24.79 -6.74
C HIS A 91 -1.63 25.68 -7.52
N GLY A 92 -0.34 25.72 -7.15
CA GLY A 92 0.64 26.60 -7.75
C GLY A 92 0.38 28.09 -7.45
N ALA A 93 1.13 28.96 -8.12
CA ALA A 93 1.08 30.40 -7.87
C ALA A 93 -0.19 31.12 -8.40
N ARG A 94 -1.07 30.44 -9.12
CA ARG A 94 -2.30 31.00 -9.70
C ARG A 94 -3.53 30.18 -9.30
N PRO A 95 -3.93 30.21 -8.03
CA PRO A 95 -4.98 29.30 -7.51
C PRO A 95 -6.37 29.59 -8.13
N HIS A 96 -6.65 30.84 -8.54
CA HIS A 96 -7.95 31.21 -9.09
C HIS A 96 -8.08 31.05 -10.62
N ALA A 97 -7.14 30.35 -11.26
CA ALA A 97 -7.28 29.99 -12.67
C ALA A 97 -8.36 28.92 -12.95
N GLY A 98 -9.17 28.58 -11.93
CA GLY A 98 -10.34 27.69 -12.06
C GLY A 98 -10.02 26.22 -12.30
N ARG A 99 -8.76 25.81 -12.28
CA ARG A 99 -8.37 24.43 -12.56
C ARG A 99 -8.15 23.65 -11.26
N ARG A 100 -8.73 22.44 -11.20
CA ARG A 100 -8.33 21.44 -10.20
C ARG A 100 -6.85 21.12 -10.40
N PRO A 101 -6.11 20.78 -9.32
CA PRO A 101 -4.75 20.28 -9.46
C PRO A 101 -4.71 19.08 -10.41
N GLY A 102 -3.77 19.08 -11.34
CA GLY A 102 -3.54 17.97 -12.25
C GLY A 102 -2.80 16.80 -11.56
N ASN A 103 -2.68 15.68 -12.25
CA ASN A 103 -1.98 14.49 -11.74
C ASN A 103 -0.52 14.80 -11.41
N ASP A 104 0.13 15.70 -12.13
CA ASP A 104 1.49 16.17 -11.90
C ASP A 104 1.69 16.78 -10.50
N ALA A 105 0.69 17.50 -9.98
CA ALA A 105 0.73 18.03 -8.63
C ALA A 105 0.76 16.91 -7.58
N CYS A 106 0.05 15.82 -7.81
CA CYS A 106 0.00 14.66 -6.91
C CYS A 106 1.28 13.82 -7.02
N THR A 107 1.71 13.52 -8.24
CA THR A 107 2.84 12.62 -8.51
C THR A 107 4.20 13.21 -8.17
N ARG A 108 4.30 14.53 -7.96
CA ARG A 108 5.52 15.13 -7.38
C ARG A 108 5.93 14.48 -6.05
N CYS A 109 4.94 14.11 -5.23
CA CYS A 109 5.18 13.44 -3.95
C CYS A 109 4.78 11.96 -3.99
N HIS A 110 3.67 11.62 -4.63
CA HIS A 110 3.15 10.27 -4.76
C HIS A 110 3.76 9.52 -5.96
N ARG A 111 5.08 9.55 -6.09
CA ARG A 111 5.82 8.96 -7.22
C ARG A 111 5.74 7.43 -7.30
N GLY A 112 5.35 6.79 -6.22
CA GLY A 112 5.17 5.33 -6.15
C GLY A 112 3.72 4.88 -6.35
N TYR A 113 2.81 5.75 -6.78
CA TYR A 113 1.43 5.40 -7.10
C TYR A 113 1.22 5.38 -8.60
N PHE A 114 0.73 4.26 -9.10
CA PHE A 114 0.63 3.94 -10.52
C PHE A 114 -0.67 4.50 -11.08
N VAL A 115 -0.63 5.76 -11.45
CA VAL A 115 -1.71 6.31 -12.24
C VAL A 115 -1.15 6.55 -13.62
N GLY A 116 -1.30 5.60 -14.50
CA GLY A 116 -0.69 5.69 -15.80
C GLY A 116 0.57 4.82 -15.93
N TRP A 117 1.60 5.32 -16.58
CA TRP A 117 2.71 4.52 -17.13
C TRP A 117 3.97 4.49 -16.25
N ASP A 118 4.11 5.44 -15.36
CA ASP A 118 5.39 5.69 -14.72
C ASP A 118 5.40 5.34 -13.24
N TYR A 119 6.43 4.63 -12.81
CA TYR A 119 6.70 4.30 -11.43
C TYR A 119 8.17 4.58 -11.12
N LEU A 120 8.46 5.29 -10.03
CA LEU A 120 9.82 5.62 -9.64
C LEU A 120 10.49 4.43 -8.94
N GLY A 121 11.62 3.98 -9.48
CA GLY A 121 12.41 2.90 -8.89
C GLY A 121 13.36 2.27 -9.91
N ARG A 122 14.05 1.22 -9.47
CA ARG A 122 14.97 0.44 -10.31
C ARG A 122 14.42 -0.96 -10.49
N ALA A 123 14.37 -1.42 -11.74
CA ALA A 123 14.09 -2.81 -12.03
C ALA A 123 15.27 -3.69 -11.61
N PRO A 124 15.02 -4.95 -11.19
CA PRO A 124 16.05 -5.97 -11.10
C PRO A 124 16.82 -6.09 -12.42
N ARG A 125 18.07 -6.55 -12.35
CA ARG A 125 18.96 -6.61 -13.52
C ARG A 125 18.34 -7.38 -14.70
N GLU A 126 17.65 -8.47 -14.42
CA GLU A 126 16.99 -9.33 -15.40
C GLU A 126 15.79 -8.64 -16.08
N ASP A 127 15.14 -7.70 -15.40
CA ASP A 127 13.98 -6.96 -15.90
C ASP A 127 14.34 -5.54 -16.40
N HIS A 128 15.61 -5.17 -16.34
CA HIS A 128 16.06 -3.80 -16.61
C HIS A 128 15.63 -3.28 -17.98
N ALA A 129 15.84 -4.08 -19.03
CA ALA A 129 15.47 -3.70 -20.38
C ALA A 129 13.93 -3.61 -20.57
N ARG A 130 13.16 -4.32 -19.77
CA ARG A 130 11.70 -4.34 -19.85
C ARG A 130 11.07 -3.09 -19.27
N TYR A 131 11.58 -2.57 -18.16
CA TYR A 131 10.91 -1.53 -17.38
C TYR A 131 11.58 -0.16 -17.41
N GLN A 132 12.88 -0.07 -17.54
CA GLN A 132 13.60 1.22 -17.48
C GLN A 132 13.49 2.01 -18.79
N ARG A 133 12.30 2.45 -19.14
CA ARG A 133 12.02 3.23 -20.36
C ARG A 133 11.37 4.59 -20.06
N GLY A 134 11.21 4.92 -18.80
CA GLY A 134 10.59 6.15 -18.37
C GLY A 134 11.56 7.32 -18.35
N ALA A 135 11.04 8.49 -17.99
CA ALA A 135 11.84 9.68 -17.73
C ALA A 135 12.81 9.46 -16.58
N VAL A 136 13.86 10.27 -16.54
CA VAL A 136 14.80 10.31 -15.40
C VAL A 136 14.50 11.56 -14.60
N ALA A 137 14.30 11.43 -13.29
CA ALA A 137 14.15 12.53 -12.37
C ALA A 137 15.03 12.31 -11.14
N ASP A 138 15.85 13.31 -10.79
CA ASP A 138 16.80 13.26 -9.68
C ASP A 138 17.75 12.03 -9.76
N GLY A 139 18.16 11.64 -10.96
CA GLY A 139 19.03 10.48 -11.19
C GLY A 139 18.33 9.12 -11.10
N GLU A 140 17.04 9.08 -10.80
CA GLU A 140 16.27 7.84 -10.75
C GLU A 140 15.42 7.69 -12.02
N PRO A 141 15.45 6.53 -12.71
CA PRO A 141 14.59 6.28 -13.85
C PRO A 141 13.17 5.95 -13.41
N PHE A 142 12.20 6.41 -14.18
CA PHE A 142 10.85 5.91 -14.08
C PHE A 142 10.70 4.59 -14.85
N LEU A 143 10.01 3.64 -14.24
CA LEU A 143 9.68 2.37 -14.85
C LEU A 143 8.37 2.50 -15.61
N LYS A 144 8.36 2.10 -16.87
CA LYS A 144 7.14 2.03 -17.68
C LYS A 144 6.35 0.77 -17.32
N MET A 145 5.22 0.97 -16.71
CA MET A 145 4.31 -0.08 -16.24
C MET A 145 3.00 -0.09 -17.02
N LEU A 146 2.20 -1.14 -16.87
CA LEU A 146 0.86 -1.19 -17.46
C LEU A 146 -0.06 -0.21 -16.72
N PRO A 147 -0.72 0.73 -17.43
CA PRO A 147 -1.55 1.74 -16.81
C PRO A 147 -2.85 1.18 -16.24
N ASP A 148 -3.45 1.91 -15.32
CA ASP A 148 -4.80 1.69 -14.83
C ASP A 148 -5.84 2.01 -15.92
N LEU A 149 -6.91 1.22 -16.00
CA LEU A 149 -7.97 1.43 -16.99
C LEU A 149 -8.67 2.79 -16.84
N HIS A 150 -8.82 3.28 -15.62
CA HIS A 150 -9.41 4.61 -15.37
C HIS A 150 -8.48 5.72 -15.87
N ALA A 151 -7.17 5.58 -15.67
CA ALA A 151 -6.19 6.50 -16.22
C ALA A 151 -6.18 6.48 -17.76
N GLU A 152 -6.28 5.31 -18.40
CA GLU A 152 -6.44 5.19 -19.86
C GLU A 152 -7.70 5.86 -20.40
N ARG A 153 -8.74 5.99 -19.56
CA ARG A 153 -9.99 6.69 -19.87
C ARG A 153 -9.96 8.17 -19.55
N GLY A 154 -8.80 8.71 -19.15
CA GLY A 154 -8.61 10.11 -18.85
C GLY A 154 -9.08 10.54 -17.46
N MET A 155 -9.39 9.60 -16.57
CA MET A 155 -9.65 9.95 -15.18
C MET A 155 -8.39 10.40 -14.48
N THR A 156 -8.55 11.35 -13.59
CA THR A 156 -7.47 11.97 -12.81
C THR A 156 -7.51 11.53 -11.35
N CYS A 157 -6.45 11.81 -10.61
CA CYS A 157 -6.43 11.57 -9.15
C CYS A 157 -7.63 12.21 -8.45
N ALA A 158 -7.99 13.43 -8.87
CA ALA A 158 -9.07 14.21 -8.26
C ALA A 158 -10.49 13.69 -8.55
N ASP A 159 -10.64 12.74 -9.47
CA ASP A 159 -11.95 12.12 -9.73
C ASP A 159 -12.36 11.15 -8.63
N CYS A 160 -11.37 10.53 -7.97
CA CYS A 160 -11.56 9.64 -6.81
C CYS A 160 -11.16 10.32 -5.49
N HIS A 161 -10.06 11.08 -5.49
CA HIS A 161 -9.56 11.76 -4.30
C HIS A 161 -10.11 13.18 -4.21
N THR A 162 -11.19 13.32 -3.46
CA THR A 162 -11.84 14.61 -3.20
C THR A 162 -11.14 15.37 -2.07
N MET A 163 -11.52 16.63 -1.85
CA MET A 163 -11.02 17.42 -0.71
C MET A 163 -11.17 16.69 0.63
N ARG A 164 -12.27 15.95 0.80
CA ARG A 164 -12.49 15.14 2.00
C ARG A 164 -11.41 14.08 2.18
N SER A 165 -11.05 13.36 1.12
CA SER A 165 -10.00 12.33 1.20
C SER A 165 -8.61 12.93 1.44
N LEU A 166 -8.37 14.16 1.02
CA LEU A 166 -7.13 14.88 1.31
C LEU A 166 -7.01 15.27 2.79
N GLN A 167 -8.15 15.50 3.44
CA GLN A 167 -8.22 15.83 4.88
C GLN A 167 -8.21 14.58 5.76
N GLU A 168 -9.07 13.61 5.46
CA GLU A 168 -9.35 12.44 6.29
C GLU A 168 -8.50 11.20 5.90
N GLY A 169 -7.79 11.28 4.76
CA GLY A 169 -6.99 10.18 4.23
C GLY A 169 -7.76 9.27 3.27
N ARG A 170 -7.12 8.21 2.86
CA ARG A 170 -7.57 7.31 1.78
C ARG A 170 -8.97 6.70 1.99
N ARG A 171 -9.41 6.51 3.24
CA ARG A 171 -10.72 5.94 3.57
C ARG A 171 -11.88 6.79 3.09
N ALA A 172 -11.64 8.08 2.88
CA ALA A 172 -12.62 9.02 2.37
C ALA A 172 -12.50 9.28 0.87
N ALA A 173 -11.67 8.50 0.15
CA ALA A 173 -11.69 8.46 -1.30
C ALA A 173 -12.96 7.76 -1.80
N LYS A 174 -13.38 8.08 -3.02
CA LYS A 174 -14.51 7.39 -3.63
C LYS A 174 -14.24 5.90 -3.76
N THR A 175 -15.24 5.12 -3.45
CA THR A 175 -15.23 3.66 -3.58
C THR A 175 -15.66 3.23 -4.98
N CYS A 176 -15.35 2.00 -5.35
CA CYS A 176 -15.78 1.42 -6.63
C CYS A 176 -17.30 1.48 -6.79
N ALA A 177 -18.06 1.19 -5.73
CA ALA A 177 -19.50 1.15 -5.74
C ALA A 177 -20.18 2.53 -5.97
N GLU A 178 -19.51 3.63 -5.68
CA GLU A 178 -20.05 4.97 -5.94
C GLU A 178 -20.13 5.29 -7.44
N CYS A 179 -19.31 4.64 -8.26
CA CYS A 179 -19.34 4.79 -9.72
C CYS A 179 -19.87 3.52 -10.42
N HIS A 180 -19.79 2.37 -9.76
CA HIS A 180 -20.26 1.07 -10.26
C HIS A 180 -21.33 0.48 -9.32
N PRO A 181 -22.52 1.13 -9.19
CA PRO A 181 -23.53 0.71 -8.22
C PRO A 181 -24.19 -0.62 -8.58
N ALA A 182 -24.19 -0.98 -9.85
CA ALA A 182 -24.77 -2.22 -10.34
C ALA A 182 -23.66 -3.19 -10.78
N VAL A 183 -23.38 -4.17 -9.94
CA VAL A 183 -22.50 -5.29 -10.30
C VAL A 183 -23.34 -6.40 -10.90
N SER A 184 -23.07 -6.74 -12.17
CA SER A 184 -23.83 -7.83 -12.84
C SER A 184 -23.61 -9.15 -12.10
N ARG A 185 -24.70 -9.77 -11.68
CA ARG A 185 -24.73 -11.12 -11.09
C ARG A 185 -24.69 -12.23 -12.14
N ASP A 186 -24.64 -11.88 -13.42
CA ASP A 186 -24.60 -12.83 -14.54
C ASP A 186 -23.20 -13.42 -14.74
N VAL A 187 -22.19 -12.75 -14.19
CA VAL A 187 -20.81 -13.23 -14.19
C VAL A 187 -20.61 -14.18 -13.02
N PRO A 188 -20.03 -15.38 -13.24
CA PRO A 188 -19.88 -16.39 -12.19
C PRO A 188 -19.24 -15.85 -10.91
N GLU A 189 -18.18 -15.07 -11.04
CA GLU A 189 -17.43 -14.52 -9.92
C GLU A 189 -18.27 -13.59 -9.06
N HIS A 190 -19.19 -12.84 -9.66
CA HIS A 190 -20.11 -11.95 -8.95
C HIS A 190 -21.39 -12.64 -8.46
N ALA A 191 -21.67 -13.83 -8.98
CA ALA A 191 -22.86 -14.56 -8.57
C ALA A 191 -22.75 -15.12 -7.15
N PHE A 192 -21.53 -15.33 -6.65
CA PHE A 192 -21.29 -15.76 -5.28
C PHE A 192 -21.35 -14.56 -4.33
N ALA A 193 -22.35 -14.55 -3.44
CA ALA A 193 -22.50 -13.47 -2.47
C ALA A 193 -21.25 -13.29 -1.61
N ALA A 194 -20.59 -14.38 -1.23
CA ALA A 194 -19.39 -14.37 -0.42
C ALA A 194 -18.24 -13.56 -1.06
N HIS A 195 -18.12 -13.53 -2.38
CA HIS A 195 -17.10 -12.71 -3.04
C HIS A 195 -17.37 -11.22 -2.83
N LEU A 196 -18.60 -10.79 -3.03
CA LEU A 196 -18.95 -9.37 -2.90
C LEU A 196 -19.02 -8.89 -1.44
N GLU A 197 -19.24 -9.79 -0.50
CA GLU A 197 -19.30 -9.47 0.93
C GLU A 197 -17.91 -9.50 1.59
N LYS A 198 -17.07 -10.46 1.20
CA LYS A 198 -15.81 -10.77 1.90
C LYS A 198 -14.55 -10.29 1.18
N MET A 199 -14.68 -9.70 0.01
CA MET A 199 -13.54 -9.27 -0.80
C MET A 199 -13.72 -7.83 -1.26
N THR A 200 -12.60 -7.13 -1.40
CA THR A 200 -12.59 -5.86 -2.12
C THR A 200 -12.60 -6.10 -3.63
N CYS A 201 -13.09 -5.16 -4.41
CA CYS A 201 -13.11 -5.29 -5.87
C CYS A 201 -11.70 -5.48 -6.44
N GLU A 202 -10.73 -4.81 -5.85
CA GLU A 202 -9.33 -4.85 -6.26
C GLU A 202 -8.68 -6.23 -6.04
N ALA A 203 -9.21 -7.05 -5.14
CA ALA A 203 -8.70 -8.41 -4.94
C ALA A 203 -8.78 -9.25 -6.22
N CYS A 204 -9.78 -8.96 -7.07
CA CYS A 204 -9.97 -9.61 -8.37
C CYS A 204 -9.53 -8.74 -9.53
N HIS A 205 -9.80 -7.42 -9.49
CA HIS A 205 -9.63 -6.52 -10.63
C HIS A 205 -8.28 -5.81 -10.68
N ALA A 206 -7.45 -5.88 -9.65
CA ALA A 206 -6.08 -5.37 -9.73
C ALA A 206 -5.23 -6.33 -10.57
N ALA A 207 -4.74 -5.84 -11.70
CA ALA A 207 -3.98 -6.66 -12.64
C ALA A 207 -2.56 -6.96 -12.13
N TRP A 208 -1.94 -6.02 -11.43
CA TRP A 208 -0.57 -6.16 -10.93
C TRP A 208 -0.33 -5.26 -9.72
N ALA A 209 0.76 -5.51 -9.04
CA ALA A 209 1.30 -4.64 -8.00
C ALA A 209 2.81 -4.50 -8.16
N PRO A 210 3.43 -3.44 -7.62
CA PRO A 210 4.87 -3.40 -7.52
C PRO A 210 5.33 -4.44 -6.51
N GLN A 211 6.24 -5.26 -6.93
CA GLN A 211 6.96 -6.14 -6.05
C GLN A 211 8.23 -5.43 -5.58
N GLU A 212 8.21 -4.97 -4.37
CA GLU A 212 9.39 -4.38 -3.75
C GLU A 212 10.24 -5.47 -3.11
N TYR A 213 11.50 -5.58 -3.51
CA TYR A 213 12.47 -6.48 -2.87
C TYR A 213 13.02 -5.90 -1.58
N GLY A 214 12.90 -4.61 -1.41
CA GLY A 214 13.36 -3.87 -0.26
C GLY A 214 14.08 -2.58 -0.64
N THR A 215 14.25 -1.75 0.35
CA THR A 215 15.08 -0.56 0.29
C THR A 215 16.36 -0.83 1.08
N PHE A 216 17.48 -0.67 0.42
CA PHE A 216 18.82 -0.87 0.98
C PHE A 216 19.43 0.48 1.26
N LEU A 217 19.87 0.69 2.50
CA LEU A 217 20.55 1.89 2.95
C LEU A 217 22.00 1.56 3.28
N VAL A 218 22.91 2.36 2.77
CA VAL A 218 24.34 2.27 3.11
C VAL A 218 24.78 3.58 3.73
N ASN A 219 25.31 3.53 4.94
CA ASN A 219 25.95 4.67 5.58
C ASN A 219 27.40 4.74 5.07
N ALA A 220 27.66 5.66 4.15
CA ALA A 220 28.99 5.89 3.60
C ALA A 220 29.74 6.91 4.47
N GLU A 221 30.66 6.44 5.30
CA GLU A 221 31.35 7.27 6.29
C GLU A 221 32.54 8.02 5.71
N SER A 222 33.32 7.36 4.86
CA SER A 222 34.51 7.96 4.23
C SER A 222 34.18 8.68 2.92
N ALA A 223 35.02 9.65 2.53
CA ALA A 223 34.88 10.32 1.25
C ALA A 223 34.97 9.33 0.07
N GLU A 224 35.84 8.33 0.16
CA GLU A 224 35.99 7.28 -0.84
C GLU A 224 34.70 6.45 -0.98
N GLN A 225 34.06 6.06 0.14
CA GLN A 225 32.78 5.37 0.12
C GLN A 225 31.68 6.26 -0.46
N GLN A 226 31.67 7.54 -0.11
CA GLN A 226 30.69 8.48 -0.65
C GLN A 226 30.82 8.62 -2.17
N GLU A 227 32.04 8.63 -2.69
CA GLU A 227 32.30 8.65 -4.13
C GLU A 227 31.89 7.34 -4.78
N ALA A 228 32.28 6.19 -4.22
CA ALA A 228 31.90 4.87 -4.74
C ALA A 228 30.37 4.67 -4.81
N PHE A 229 29.63 5.21 -3.84
CA PHE A 229 28.16 5.15 -3.81
C PHE A 229 27.47 6.39 -4.38
N SER A 230 28.21 7.31 -5.03
CA SER A 230 27.63 8.52 -5.64
C SER A 230 26.53 8.27 -6.66
N PRO A 231 26.50 7.14 -7.43
CA PRO A 231 25.39 6.85 -8.32
C PRO A 231 24.07 6.52 -7.59
N LEU A 232 24.13 6.23 -6.28
CA LEU A 232 22.92 5.96 -5.49
C LEU A 232 22.32 7.25 -4.96
N ARG A 233 21.02 7.29 -4.86
CA ARG A 233 20.30 8.44 -4.34
C ARG A 233 20.68 8.71 -2.88
N ALA A 234 21.05 9.95 -2.59
CA ALA A 234 21.24 10.39 -1.21
C ALA A 234 19.89 10.45 -0.47
N TRP A 235 19.84 9.93 0.75
CA TRP A 235 18.71 9.99 1.65
C TRP A 235 19.18 10.35 3.05
N GLY A 236 19.30 11.65 3.30
CA GLY A 236 20.08 12.15 4.44
C GLY A 236 21.53 11.71 4.34
N PRO A 237 22.13 11.15 5.42
CA PRO A 237 23.50 10.63 5.41
C PRO A 237 23.65 9.28 4.68
N TRP A 238 22.51 8.68 4.30
CA TRP A 238 22.48 7.38 3.68
C TRP A 238 22.51 7.45 2.15
N ARG A 239 23.02 6.41 1.54
CA ARG A 239 22.83 6.14 0.12
C ARG A 239 21.75 5.08 -0.03
N LYS A 240 20.76 5.37 -0.86
CA LYS A 240 19.56 4.54 -1.00
C LYS A 240 19.54 3.82 -2.33
N SER A 241 19.28 2.52 -2.29
CA SER A 241 18.88 1.72 -3.45
C SER A 241 17.57 0.98 -3.15
N ALA A 242 16.62 1.06 -4.05
CA ALA A 242 15.36 0.33 -3.95
C ALA A 242 15.14 -0.45 -5.23
N TYR A 243 14.76 -1.72 -5.10
CA TYR A 243 14.52 -2.60 -6.22
C TYR A 243 13.06 -3.02 -6.25
N LEU A 244 12.48 -2.97 -7.43
CA LEU A 244 11.11 -3.40 -7.64
C LEU A 244 10.90 -3.93 -9.06
N ARG A 245 9.87 -4.75 -9.21
CA ARG A 245 9.35 -5.16 -10.50
C ARG A 245 7.83 -5.24 -10.45
N GLN A 246 7.21 -5.42 -11.61
CA GLN A 246 5.79 -5.72 -11.71
C GLN A 246 5.54 -7.16 -11.26
N GLN A 247 4.61 -7.32 -10.34
CA GLN A 247 4.05 -8.62 -9.99
C GLN A 247 2.63 -8.72 -10.53
N ASP A 248 2.42 -9.63 -11.44
CA ASP A 248 1.09 -9.95 -11.94
C ASP A 248 0.31 -10.67 -10.83
N ALA A 249 -0.97 -10.32 -10.71
CA ALA A 249 -1.83 -10.79 -9.64
C ALA A 249 -1.25 -10.54 -8.22
N PRO A 250 -1.54 -9.36 -7.61
CA PRO A 250 -0.96 -8.98 -6.33
C PRO A 250 -1.27 -9.98 -5.22
N PRO A 251 -0.37 -10.14 -4.23
CA PRO A 251 -0.65 -10.93 -3.04
C PRO A 251 -1.88 -10.42 -2.31
N LEU A 252 -2.59 -11.32 -1.65
CA LEU A 252 -3.81 -11.04 -0.91
C LEU A 252 -3.63 -11.28 0.59
N GLY A 253 -4.24 -10.42 1.38
CA GLY A 253 -4.40 -10.55 2.81
C GLY A 253 -5.77 -10.03 3.23
N LEU A 254 -5.90 -9.58 4.45
CA LEU A 254 -7.10 -8.95 4.97
C LEU A 254 -6.86 -7.47 5.21
N ASP A 255 -7.81 -6.65 4.86
CA ASP A 255 -7.84 -5.25 5.24
C ASP A 255 -8.33 -5.07 6.70
N GLU A 256 -8.44 -3.84 7.15
CA GLU A 256 -8.91 -3.49 8.50
C GLU A 256 -10.38 -3.87 8.78
N LYS A 257 -11.16 -4.14 7.72
CA LYS A 257 -12.55 -4.63 7.82
C LYS A 257 -12.63 -6.16 7.78
N GLY A 258 -11.49 -6.84 7.64
CA GLY A 258 -11.41 -8.29 7.50
C GLY A 258 -11.81 -8.79 6.10
N GLN A 259 -11.90 -7.89 5.10
CA GLN A 259 -12.14 -8.26 3.72
C GLN A 259 -10.82 -8.66 3.05
N VAL A 260 -10.87 -9.65 2.18
CA VAL A 260 -9.73 -10.05 1.35
C VAL A 260 -9.39 -8.89 0.40
N ALA A 261 -8.17 -8.40 0.48
CA ALA A 261 -7.69 -7.24 -0.25
C ALA A 261 -6.25 -7.43 -0.71
N PRO A 262 -5.81 -6.75 -1.76
CA PRO A 262 -4.40 -6.71 -2.12
C PRO A 262 -3.55 -6.18 -0.98
N ILE A 263 -2.41 -6.84 -0.76
CA ILE A 263 -1.38 -6.39 0.17
C ILE A 263 -0.06 -6.22 -0.57
N ARG A 264 0.78 -5.34 -0.09
CA ARG A 264 2.13 -5.15 -0.60
C ARG A 264 3.12 -4.85 0.52
N PRO A 265 4.41 -5.12 0.33
CA PRO A 265 5.44 -4.52 1.18
C PRO A 265 5.33 -3.00 1.09
N GLN A 266 5.31 -2.34 2.24
CA GLN A 266 5.33 -0.89 2.30
C GLN A 266 6.69 -0.37 2.72
N PHE A 267 7.25 -0.99 3.74
CA PHE A 267 8.54 -0.64 4.30
C PHE A 267 9.29 -1.94 4.61
N VAL A 268 10.13 -2.35 3.68
CA VAL A 268 11.12 -3.40 3.90
C VAL A 268 12.48 -2.73 3.79
N LEU A 269 13.12 -2.51 4.92
CA LEU A 269 14.29 -1.67 5.03
C LEU A 269 15.47 -2.44 5.58
N PHE A 270 16.52 -2.52 4.78
CA PHE A 270 17.81 -3.08 5.15
C PHE A 270 18.83 -1.96 5.29
N ALA A 271 19.73 -2.08 6.25
CA ALA A 271 20.81 -1.12 6.43
C ALA A 271 22.17 -1.80 6.61
N THR A 272 23.16 -1.21 5.96
CA THR A 272 24.59 -1.47 6.20
C THR A 272 25.20 -0.21 6.79
N ASP A 273 25.78 -0.34 7.98
CA ASP A 273 26.40 0.74 8.73
C ASP A 273 27.67 0.21 9.43
N PRO A 274 28.87 0.53 8.90
CA PRO A 274 30.11 0.05 9.48
C PRO A 274 30.32 0.47 10.93
N SER A 275 29.91 1.68 11.31
CA SER A 275 30.05 2.19 12.68
C SER A 275 29.23 1.37 13.69
N ARG A 276 28.14 0.80 13.25
CA ARG A 276 27.26 -0.06 14.05
C ARG A 276 27.49 -1.56 13.85
N ARG A 277 28.43 -1.92 12.99
CA ARG A 277 28.65 -3.31 12.55
C ARG A 277 27.40 -3.96 11.96
N TRP A 278 26.63 -3.18 11.20
CA TRP A 278 25.46 -3.68 10.47
C TRP A 278 25.86 -4.03 9.05
N GLU A 279 25.51 -5.23 8.64
CA GLU A 279 25.64 -5.68 7.27
C GLU A 279 24.27 -6.20 6.81
N ASN A 280 23.66 -5.55 5.86
CA ASN A 280 22.32 -5.87 5.32
C ASN A 280 21.31 -6.23 6.43
N ARG A 281 21.39 -5.50 7.55
CA ARG A 281 20.50 -5.74 8.68
C ARG A 281 19.08 -5.33 8.34
N LEU A 282 18.12 -6.26 8.46
CA LEU A 282 16.71 -5.93 8.36
C LEU A 282 16.31 -5.06 9.57
N LEU A 283 15.92 -3.83 9.31
CA LEU A 283 15.47 -2.88 10.35
C LEU A 283 13.98 -2.98 10.57
N VAL A 284 13.21 -3.12 9.48
CA VAL A 284 11.76 -3.21 9.53
C VAL A 284 11.24 -3.91 8.28
N ALA A 285 10.19 -4.71 8.46
CA ALA A 285 9.45 -5.33 7.37
C ALA A 285 7.96 -5.20 7.65
N GLU A 286 7.30 -4.32 6.92
CA GLU A 286 5.88 -4.02 7.09
C GLU A 286 5.15 -4.19 5.77
N TRP A 287 4.03 -4.86 5.83
CA TRP A 287 3.06 -4.96 4.73
C TRP A 287 1.90 -4.02 4.98
N LYS A 288 1.15 -3.76 3.93
CA LYS A 288 -0.02 -2.90 3.97
C LYS A 288 -1.08 -3.39 3.01
N ALA A 289 -2.32 -3.48 3.48
CA ALA A 289 -3.46 -3.56 2.59
C ALA A 289 -3.62 -2.22 1.85
N PHE A 290 -3.78 -2.26 0.54
CA PHE A 290 -3.82 -1.07 -0.30
C PHE A 290 -4.75 -1.27 -1.49
N SER A 291 -5.15 -0.16 -2.14
CA SER A 291 -5.84 -0.19 -3.42
C SER A 291 -4.80 0.06 -4.52
N PRO A 292 -4.47 -0.95 -5.32
CA PRO A 292 -3.59 -0.77 -6.48
C PRO A 292 -4.29 0.09 -7.53
N HIS A 293 -3.61 1.08 -8.08
CA HIS A 293 -4.12 1.85 -9.22
C HIS A 293 -3.74 1.15 -10.53
N THR A 294 -4.19 -0.12 -10.65
CA THR A 294 -3.85 -1.03 -11.76
C THR A 294 -5.07 -1.82 -12.20
N ILE A 295 -6.23 -1.20 -12.11
CA ILE A 295 -7.50 -1.84 -12.43
C ILE A 295 -7.56 -2.17 -13.92
N ARG A 296 -7.98 -3.40 -14.23
CA ARG A 296 -8.14 -3.90 -15.59
C ARG A 296 -9.51 -4.53 -15.80
N ARG A 297 -9.92 -4.64 -17.07
CA ARG A 297 -11.01 -5.51 -17.46
C ARG A 297 -10.58 -6.95 -17.30
N GLY A 298 -11.53 -7.78 -16.93
CA GLY A 298 -11.26 -9.17 -16.59
C GLY A 298 -10.87 -9.31 -15.12
N THR A 299 -10.58 -10.50 -14.73
CA THR A 299 -10.29 -10.88 -13.36
C THR A 299 -9.34 -12.05 -13.34
N VAL A 300 -8.80 -12.35 -12.18
CA VAL A 300 -8.10 -13.59 -11.92
C VAL A 300 -9.06 -14.77 -12.03
N THR A 301 -8.57 -15.92 -12.45
CA THR A 301 -9.38 -17.15 -12.52
C THR A 301 -9.66 -17.69 -11.12
N CYS A 302 -10.67 -18.55 -11.02
CA CYS A 302 -11.01 -19.18 -9.73
C CYS A 302 -9.80 -19.90 -9.11
N SER A 303 -9.02 -20.62 -9.94
CA SER A 303 -7.84 -21.37 -9.51
C SER A 303 -6.69 -20.47 -9.04
N GLU A 304 -6.54 -19.26 -9.59
CA GLU A 304 -5.51 -18.32 -9.14
C GLU A 304 -5.73 -17.79 -7.72
N CYS A 305 -6.95 -17.96 -7.18
CA CYS A 305 -7.22 -17.69 -5.78
C CYS A 305 -7.40 -18.99 -4.97
N HIS A 306 -8.29 -19.89 -5.44
CA HIS A 306 -8.68 -21.07 -4.67
C HIS A 306 -7.64 -22.18 -4.67
N ASP A 307 -6.81 -22.28 -5.69
CA ASP A 307 -5.77 -23.33 -5.80
C ASP A 307 -4.35 -22.73 -5.73
N SER A 308 -4.21 -21.46 -5.34
CA SER A 308 -2.92 -20.77 -5.31
C SER A 308 -2.56 -20.25 -3.91
N PRO A 309 -1.86 -21.06 -3.09
CA PRO A 309 -1.37 -20.61 -1.79
C PRO A 309 -0.45 -19.39 -1.91
N ARG A 310 0.27 -19.26 -3.03
CA ARG A 310 1.16 -18.13 -3.31
C ARG A 310 0.44 -16.77 -3.28
N ARG A 311 -0.82 -16.72 -3.73
CA ARG A 311 -1.62 -15.49 -3.66
C ARG A 311 -1.78 -14.96 -2.24
N PHE A 312 -1.65 -15.83 -1.24
CA PHE A 312 -1.80 -15.51 0.17
C PHE A 312 -0.50 -15.65 0.96
N LEU A 313 0.64 -15.76 0.24
CA LEU A 313 1.97 -15.97 0.84
C LEU A 313 2.02 -17.23 1.72
N LEU A 314 1.32 -18.27 1.31
CA LEU A 314 1.22 -19.57 1.99
C LEU A 314 1.97 -20.69 1.27
N GLU A 315 2.67 -20.37 0.18
CA GLU A 315 3.50 -21.34 -0.51
C GLU A 315 4.65 -21.84 0.39
N PRO A 316 5.01 -23.12 0.26
CA PRO A 316 6.20 -23.67 0.93
C PRO A 316 7.46 -22.87 0.58
N GLU A 317 8.38 -22.77 1.51
CA GLU A 317 9.63 -22.01 1.31
C GLU A 317 10.40 -22.48 0.06
N ALA A 318 10.41 -23.80 -0.19
CA ALA A 318 11.07 -24.40 -1.35
C ALA A 318 10.43 -23.98 -2.70
N GLU A 319 9.20 -23.48 -2.71
CA GLU A 319 8.48 -23.03 -3.91
C GLU A 319 8.56 -21.53 -4.12
N ARG A 320 9.18 -20.80 -3.19
CA ARG A 320 9.32 -19.35 -3.30
C ARG A 320 10.28 -19.02 -4.43
N LEU A 321 9.81 -18.29 -5.43
CA LEU A 321 10.59 -17.93 -6.61
C LEU A 321 11.72 -16.91 -6.31
N TYR A 322 11.73 -16.33 -5.13
CA TYR A 322 12.64 -15.27 -4.73
C TYR A 322 13.34 -15.63 -3.43
N GLU A 323 14.21 -16.60 -3.50
CA GLU A 323 15.23 -16.80 -2.50
C GLU A 323 16.35 -15.81 -2.83
N LEU A 324 16.43 -14.70 -2.08
CA LEU A 324 17.52 -13.74 -2.22
C LEU A 324 18.89 -14.39 -2.01
N GLU A 325 18.94 -15.51 -1.30
CA GLU A 325 20.13 -16.34 -1.16
C GLU A 325 20.60 -16.93 -2.49
N LYS A 326 19.71 -17.25 -3.41
CA LYS A 326 20.05 -17.71 -4.76
C LYS A 326 20.61 -16.59 -5.64
N ASP A 327 20.22 -15.34 -5.37
CA ASP A 327 20.76 -14.16 -6.06
C ASP A 327 22.07 -13.66 -5.42
N GLY A 328 22.65 -14.41 -4.48
CA GLY A 328 23.93 -14.11 -3.84
C GLY A 328 23.84 -13.08 -2.72
N LEU A 329 22.65 -12.72 -2.27
CA LEU A 329 22.44 -11.84 -1.14
C LEU A 329 21.94 -12.65 0.07
N PRO A 330 22.69 -12.70 1.19
CA PRO A 330 22.30 -13.43 2.39
C PRO A 330 21.20 -12.70 3.17
N LEU A 331 20.09 -12.41 2.49
CA LEU A 331 18.95 -11.71 3.06
C LEU A 331 17.81 -12.69 3.31
N ARG A 332 17.14 -12.56 4.46
CA ARG A 332 15.90 -13.29 4.68
C ARG A 332 14.89 -12.89 3.62
N SER A 333 14.25 -13.88 3.01
CA SER A 333 13.19 -13.64 2.04
C SER A 333 12.12 -12.73 2.64
N PHE A 334 11.88 -11.58 2.03
CA PHE A 334 10.81 -10.67 2.45
C PHE A 334 9.42 -11.18 2.06
N TRP A 335 9.33 -12.25 1.29
CA TRP A 335 8.09 -12.96 0.98
C TRP A 335 7.67 -13.92 2.07
N SER A 336 8.45 -14.02 3.14
CA SER A 336 8.04 -14.74 4.33
C SER A 336 7.03 -13.92 5.13
N ARG A 337 6.02 -14.60 5.66
CA ARG A 337 5.11 -14.01 6.66
C ARG A 337 5.76 -13.88 8.02
N ASP A 338 6.88 -14.57 8.21
CA ASP A 338 7.57 -14.69 9.50
C ASP A 338 8.10 -13.34 9.95
N GLN A 339 7.77 -12.97 11.18
CA GLN A 339 8.17 -11.72 11.83
C GLN A 339 7.73 -10.45 11.08
N GLN A 340 6.79 -10.57 10.12
CA GLN A 340 6.24 -9.45 9.39
C GLN A 340 4.80 -9.19 9.81
N THR A 341 4.35 -7.97 9.61
CA THR A 341 2.99 -7.53 9.97
C THR A 341 2.34 -6.80 8.82
N VAL A 342 1.01 -6.84 8.76
CA VAL A 342 0.22 -5.97 7.88
C VAL A 342 -0.31 -4.83 8.75
N THR A 343 0.19 -3.61 8.55
CA THR A 343 -0.02 -2.47 9.46
C THR A 343 -1.48 -2.01 9.56
N ASN A 344 -2.28 -2.28 8.56
CA ASN A 344 -3.70 -1.91 8.50
C ASN A 344 -4.57 -3.09 8.04
N GLY A 345 -4.29 -4.24 8.59
CA GLY A 345 -4.95 -5.48 8.27
C GLY A 345 -4.21 -6.67 8.87
N SER A 346 -4.30 -7.81 8.21
CA SER A 346 -3.57 -9.02 8.60
C SER A 346 -3.28 -9.90 7.39
N PHE A 347 -2.36 -10.84 7.54
CA PHE A 347 -2.25 -11.95 6.61
C PHE A 347 -3.49 -12.85 6.72
N LEU A 348 -3.90 -13.46 5.60
CA LEU A 348 -5.00 -14.43 5.64
C LEU A 348 -4.53 -15.66 6.45
N PRO A 349 -5.28 -16.10 7.48
CA PRO A 349 -4.96 -17.33 8.20
C PRO A 349 -5.00 -18.56 7.29
N GLU A 350 -4.13 -19.53 7.54
CA GLU A 350 -4.02 -20.74 6.71
C GLU A 350 -5.30 -21.58 6.73
N ASP A 351 -5.88 -21.77 7.93
CA ASP A 351 -7.15 -22.47 8.12
C ASP A 351 -8.30 -21.82 7.34
N ARG A 352 -8.29 -20.48 7.19
CA ARG A 352 -9.26 -19.77 6.39
C ARG A 352 -9.04 -19.98 4.88
N HIS A 353 -7.77 -20.04 4.44
CA HIS A 353 -7.44 -20.41 3.07
C HIS A 353 -7.86 -21.85 2.75
N GLU A 354 -7.57 -22.79 3.65
CA GLU A 354 -8.02 -24.18 3.51
C GLU A 354 -9.56 -24.27 3.45
N ALA A 355 -10.25 -23.51 4.32
CA ALA A 355 -11.71 -23.50 4.34
C ALA A 355 -12.32 -22.99 3.02
N MET A 356 -11.72 -21.95 2.40
CA MET A 356 -12.22 -21.44 1.11
C MET A 356 -11.95 -22.40 -0.05
N ASN A 357 -10.96 -23.29 0.08
CA ASN A 357 -10.60 -24.28 -0.94
C ASN A 357 -11.41 -25.56 -0.83
N ARG A 358 -12.19 -25.75 0.24
CA ARG A 358 -13.04 -26.92 0.40
C ARG A 358 -14.18 -26.91 -0.61
N LYS A 359 -14.06 -27.77 -1.61
CA LYS A 359 -15.11 -27.98 -2.62
C LYS A 359 -16.20 -28.88 -2.04
N THR A 360 -17.10 -28.33 -1.25
CA THR A 360 -18.23 -29.09 -0.71
C THR A 360 -19.16 -29.54 -1.85
N PRO A 361 -19.92 -30.64 -1.69
CA PRO A 361 -20.92 -31.04 -2.69
C PRO A 361 -21.94 -29.95 -3.00
N GLU A 362 -22.27 -29.12 -2.02
CA GLU A 362 -23.17 -27.98 -2.22
C GLU A 362 -22.51 -26.90 -3.08
N TYR A 363 -21.25 -26.55 -2.82
CA TYR A 363 -20.48 -25.64 -3.66
C TYR A 363 -20.46 -26.10 -5.12
N VAL A 364 -20.13 -27.39 -5.36
CA VAL A 364 -20.06 -27.94 -6.71
C VAL A 364 -21.42 -27.85 -7.39
N ARG A 365 -22.51 -28.23 -6.71
CA ARG A 365 -23.86 -28.11 -7.28
C ARG A 365 -24.26 -26.67 -7.60
N GLN A 366 -23.89 -25.73 -6.76
CA GLN A 366 -24.19 -24.32 -6.98
C GLN A 366 -23.36 -23.75 -8.14
N HIS A 367 -22.10 -24.13 -8.22
CA HIS A 367 -21.18 -23.72 -9.29
C HIS A 367 -21.68 -24.24 -10.64
N LEU A 368 -22.02 -25.50 -10.73
CA LEU A 368 -22.58 -26.09 -11.96
C LEU A 368 -23.87 -25.44 -12.41
N ARG A 369 -24.80 -25.16 -11.46
CA ARG A 369 -26.05 -24.45 -11.79
C ARG A 369 -25.81 -23.06 -12.35
N GLN A 370 -24.79 -22.36 -11.87
CA GLN A 370 -24.44 -21.03 -12.37
C GLN A 370 -23.86 -21.07 -13.77
N TRP A 371 -22.94 -22.00 -14.03
CA TRP A 371 -22.42 -22.24 -15.37
C TRP A 371 -23.54 -22.59 -16.35
N GLN A 372 -24.44 -23.45 -15.95
CA GLN A 372 -25.61 -23.82 -16.80
C GLN A 372 -26.44 -22.59 -17.17
N ARG A 373 -26.74 -21.72 -16.20
CA ARG A 373 -27.48 -20.48 -16.48
C ARG A 373 -26.76 -19.56 -17.47
N LEU A 374 -25.45 -19.48 -17.39
CA LEU A 374 -24.66 -18.69 -18.33
C LEU A 374 -24.68 -19.28 -19.75
N LEU A 375 -24.55 -20.58 -19.86
CA LEU A 375 -24.67 -21.29 -21.14
C LEU A 375 -26.05 -21.13 -21.75
N ASP A 376 -27.11 -21.26 -20.95
CA ASP A 376 -28.50 -21.08 -21.38
C ASP A 376 -28.76 -19.65 -21.91
N ARG A 377 -28.11 -18.65 -21.33
CA ARG A 377 -28.19 -17.25 -21.79
C ARG A 377 -27.36 -16.97 -23.03
N ALA A 378 -26.21 -17.66 -23.17
CA ALA A 378 -25.32 -17.52 -24.32
C ALA A 378 -25.82 -18.32 -25.54
N ALA A 379 -26.69 -19.28 -25.34
CA ALA A 379 -27.28 -20.03 -26.44
C ALA A 379 -28.03 -19.08 -27.41
N PRO A 380 -27.80 -19.14 -28.70
CA PRO A 380 -28.54 -18.35 -29.68
C PRO A 380 -30.03 -18.62 -29.49
N ARG A 381 -30.81 -17.55 -29.25
CA ARG A 381 -32.27 -17.68 -29.24
C ARG A 381 -32.66 -18.22 -30.59
N SER A 382 -32.94 -19.51 -30.65
CA SER A 382 -33.50 -20.14 -31.85
C SER A 382 -34.77 -19.35 -32.18
N GLY A 383 -34.71 -18.61 -33.31
CA GLY A 383 -35.78 -17.77 -33.76
C GLY A 383 -37.11 -18.56 -33.86
N ARG A 384 -38.15 -17.99 -33.27
CA ARG A 384 -39.50 -18.29 -33.65
C ARG A 384 -39.92 -17.36 -34.77
#